data_f2562315d1a02e50d4e69f9e675a65eb
#
_entry.id   f2562315d1a02e50d4e69f9e675a65eb
#
_cell.length_a   1.000
_cell.length_b   1.000
_cell.length_c   1.000
_cell.angle_alpha   90.00
_cell.angle_beta   90.00
_cell.angle_gamma   90.00
#
_symmetry.space_group_name_H-M   'P 1'
#
loop_
_entity.id
_entity.type
_entity.pdbx_description
1 polymer ?
#
loop_
_entity_poly.entity_id
_entity_poly.type
_entity_poly.pdbx_seq_one_letter_code
_entity_poly.pdbx_strand_id
1 'polypeptide(L)'
;YVLTNALGVVHGHTFSNGFIDFVVQSPRAENMLLLVGLGIAYAVLYYVVFTFVIRTMNLKTPGREDESEEASSATGSELAGELVAAFGGKENITNLDACITRLRVSVAKTEAVNQEKLKQLGAAGVVVVSGGVQAIFGTKSDNLKTEMDEWIRNHG
;
A
#
# COMPACT_ATOMS: atom_id res chain seq x y z
N TYR A 1 -26.09 -2.84 20.31
CA TYR A 1 -26.70 -2.40 21.57
C TYR A 1 -28.19 -2.81 21.65
N VAL A 2 -29.00 -2.48 20.61
CA VAL A 2 -30.42 -2.82 20.57
C VAL A 2 -30.63 -4.35 20.58
N LEU A 3 -29.88 -5.07 19.77
CA LEU A 3 -30.00 -6.53 19.63
C LEU A 3 -29.53 -7.28 20.88
N THR A 4 -28.43 -6.84 21.48
CA THR A 4 -27.90 -7.45 22.70
C THR A 4 -28.83 -7.22 23.89
N ASN A 5 -29.43 -6.03 23.98
CA ASN A 5 -30.41 -5.72 25.02
C ASN A 5 -31.71 -6.53 24.86
N ALA A 6 -32.19 -6.69 23.61
CA ALA A 6 -33.38 -7.49 23.31
C ALA A 6 -33.19 -9.00 23.62
N LEU A 7 -31.95 -9.49 23.49
CA LEU A 7 -31.57 -10.88 23.79
C LEU A 7 -31.16 -11.11 25.24
N GLY A 8 -31.23 -10.09 26.10
CA GLY A 8 -30.87 -10.17 27.53
C GLY A 8 -29.37 -10.45 27.71
N VAL A 9 -28.52 -10.08 26.75
CA VAL A 9 -27.07 -10.22 26.87
C VAL A 9 -26.53 -9.02 27.61
N VAL A 10 -26.08 -9.23 28.84
CA VAL A 10 -25.46 -8.18 29.67
C VAL A 10 -23.97 -8.46 29.79
N HIS A 11 -23.17 -7.52 29.36
CA HIS A 11 -21.72 -7.53 29.56
C HIS A 11 -21.33 -6.26 30.31
N GLY A 12 -20.47 -6.38 31.35
CA GLY A 12 -20.16 -5.28 32.24
C GLY A 12 -19.58 -4.05 31.55
N HIS A 13 -19.52 -2.92 32.26
CA HIS A 13 -18.86 -1.72 31.81
C HIS A 13 -17.36 -1.95 31.62
N THR A 14 -16.85 -1.68 30.41
CA THR A 14 -15.45 -1.79 30.07
C THR A 14 -14.89 -0.43 29.66
N PHE A 15 -13.61 -0.20 29.91
CA PHE A 15 -12.89 0.98 29.43
C PHE A 15 -12.45 0.83 27.96
N SER A 16 -12.40 -0.41 27.46
CA SER A 16 -12.10 -0.72 26.08
C SER A 16 -12.99 -1.86 25.57
N ASN A 17 -13.18 -1.95 24.26
CA ASN A 17 -13.92 -3.05 23.63
C ASN A 17 -12.96 -4.16 23.16
N GLY A 18 -11.85 -4.35 23.88
CA GLY A 18 -10.82 -5.31 23.53
C GLY A 18 -11.10 -6.73 24.02
N PHE A 19 -10.39 -7.70 23.45
CA PHE A 19 -10.49 -9.10 23.83
C PHE A 19 -10.15 -9.36 25.31
N ILE A 20 -9.23 -8.60 25.89
CA ILE A 20 -8.82 -8.70 27.29
C ILE A 20 -10.01 -8.36 28.20
N ASP A 21 -10.72 -7.26 27.94
CA ASP A 21 -11.89 -6.87 28.72
C ASP A 21 -13.03 -7.89 28.61
N PHE A 22 -13.19 -8.49 27.41
CA PHE A 22 -14.13 -9.57 27.21
C PHE A 22 -13.84 -10.76 28.12
N VAL A 23 -12.58 -11.18 28.23
CA VAL A 23 -12.15 -12.30 29.11
C VAL A 23 -12.32 -11.95 30.60
N VAL A 24 -11.90 -10.74 31.00
CA VAL A 24 -11.97 -10.30 32.40
C VAL A 24 -13.42 -10.15 32.91
N GLN A 25 -14.32 -9.70 32.05
CA GLN A 25 -15.74 -9.51 32.38
C GLN A 25 -16.59 -10.77 32.22
N SER A 26 -16.04 -11.83 31.61
CA SER A 26 -16.76 -13.07 31.30
C SER A 26 -17.45 -13.70 32.52
N PRO A 27 -16.89 -13.68 33.74
CA PRO A 27 -17.56 -14.24 34.93
C PRO A 27 -18.81 -13.46 35.38
N ARG A 28 -18.96 -12.23 34.93
CA ARG A 28 -20.11 -11.34 35.25
C ARG A 28 -21.09 -11.19 34.09
N ALA A 29 -20.77 -11.80 32.95
CA ALA A 29 -21.61 -11.72 31.77
C ALA A 29 -22.76 -12.71 31.83
N GLU A 30 -23.98 -12.25 31.57
CA GLU A 30 -25.14 -13.12 31.36
C GLU A 30 -25.23 -13.52 29.88
N ASN A 31 -25.60 -14.77 29.63
CA ASN A 31 -25.75 -15.33 28.28
C ASN A 31 -24.49 -15.23 27.36
N MET A 32 -23.32 -15.50 27.95
CA MET A 32 -22.03 -15.38 27.24
C MET A 32 -21.96 -16.23 25.97
N LEU A 33 -22.52 -17.45 25.99
CA LEU A 33 -22.54 -18.31 24.79
C LEU A 33 -23.34 -17.69 23.66
N LEU A 34 -24.40 -16.98 23.98
CA LEU A 34 -25.23 -16.27 23.01
C LEU A 34 -24.48 -15.08 22.41
N LEU A 35 -23.67 -14.37 23.23
CA LEU A 35 -22.81 -13.28 22.77
C LEU A 35 -21.73 -13.81 21.80
N VAL A 36 -21.08 -14.93 22.12
CA VAL A 36 -20.10 -15.58 21.23
C VAL A 36 -20.77 -16.03 19.93
N GLY A 37 -21.93 -16.68 20.01
CA GLY A 37 -22.72 -17.08 18.84
C GLY A 37 -23.08 -15.90 17.93
N LEU A 38 -23.50 -14.79 18.54
CA LEU A 38 -23.78 -13.55 17.83
C LEU A 38 -22.52 -12.99 17.14
N GLY A 39 -21.37 -13.02 17.82
CA GLY A 39 -20.09 -12.61 17.26
C GLY A 39 -19.70 -13.43 16.04
N ILE A 40 -19.86 -14.75 16.09
CA ILE A 40 -19.62 -15.64 14.94
C ILE A 40 -20.58 -15.33 13.80
N ALA A 41 -21.87 -15.15 14.10
CA ALA A 41 -22.86 -14.81 13.08
C ALA A 41 -22.53 -13.49 12.36
N TYR A 42 -22.10 -12.47 13.10
CA TYR A 42 -21.60 -11.21 12.51
C TYR A 42 -20.35 -11.42 11.67
N ALA A 43 -19.38 -12.19 12.15
CA ALA A 43 -18.16 -12.48 11.38
C ALA A 43 -18.47 -13.13 10.04
N VAL A 44 -19.38 -14.11 10.02
CA VAL A 44 -19.84 -14.77 8.79
C VAL A 44 -20.58 -13.78 7.88
N LEU A 45 -21.47 -12.97 8.44
CA LEU A 45 -22.21 -11.96 7.71
C LEU A 45 -21.25 -10.96 7.03
N TYR A 46 -20.28 -10.42 7.78
CA TYR A 46 -19.27 -9.53 7.22
C TYR A 46 -18.47 -10.20 6.12
N TYR A 47 -17.99 -11.42 6.36
CA TYR A 47 -17.24 -12.17 5.36
C TYR A 47 -18.01 -12.33 4.05
N VAL A 48 -19.28 -12.73 4.12
CA VAL A 48 -20.13 -12.90 2.94
C VAL A 48 -20.36 -11.58 2.23
N VAL A 49 -20.75 -10.53 2.97
CA VAL A 49 -21.03 -9.21 2.40
C VAL A 49 -19.79 -8.63 1.73
N PHE A 50 -18.65 -8.62 2.42
CA PHE A 50 -17.42 -8.08 1.85
C PHE A 50 -16.95 -8.88 0.64
N THR A 51 -16.99 -10.22 0.71
CA THR A 51 -16.64 -11.07 -0.43
C THR A 51 -17.55 -10.80 -1.63
N PHE A 52 -18.85 -10.67 -1.39
CA PHE A 52 -19.81 -10.35 -2.44
C PHE A 52 -19.54 -8.98 -3.07
N VAL A 53 -19.37 -7.94 -2.25
CA VAL A 53 -19.10 -6.58 -2.72
C VAL A 53 -17.78 -6.52 -3.50
N ILE A 54 -16.69 -7.10 -2.97
CA ILE A 54 -15.38 -7.09 -3.61
C ILE A 54 -15.46 -7.81 -4.98
N ARG A 55 -16.16 -8.96 -5.05
CA ARG A 55 -16.29 -9.70 -6.30
C ARG A 55 -17.19 -9.02 -7.32
N THR A 56 -18.33 -8.47 -6.87
CA THR A 56 -19.33 -7.85 -7.76
C THR A 56 -18.84 -6.50 -8.29
N MET A 57 -18.21 -5.71 -7.45
CA MET A 57 -17.68 -4.39 -7.82
C MET A 57 -16.25 -4.44 -8.37
N ASN A 58 -15.64 -5.64 -8.43
CA ASN A 58 -14.25 -5.84 -8.87
C ASN A 58 -13.29 -4.84 -8.23
N LEU A 59 -13.43 -4.64 -6.91
CA LEU A 59 -12.61 -3.68 -6.18
C LEU A 59 -11.17 -4.16 -6.15
N LYS A 60 -10.27 -3.33 -6.64
CA LYS A 60 -8.81 -3.55 -6.57
C LYS A 60 -8.34 -3.33 -5.13
N THR A 61 -8.47 -4.37 -4.32
CA THR A 61 -7.92 -4.37 -2.96
C THR A 61 -6.42 -4.71 -3.00
N PRO A 62 -5.62 -4.24 -2.02
CA PRO A 62 -4.20 -4.63 -1.94
C PRO A 62 -4.01 -6.14 -2.07
N GLY A 63 -3.17 -6.58 -3.02
CA GLY A 63 -2.96 -7.99 -3.37
C GLY A 63 -3.88 -8.54 -4.47
N ARG A 64 -4.77 -7.72 -5.04
CA ARG A 64 -5.56 -7.99 -6.26
C ARG A 64 -5.35 -6.94 -7.33
N GLU A 65 -4.20 -6.32 -7.31
CA GLU A 65 -3.73 -5.50 -8.41
C GLU A 65 -3.49 -6.41 -9.61
N ASP A 66 -3.84 -5.94 -10.82
CA ASP A 66 -3.71 -6.77 -12.01
C ASP A 66 -2.26 -7.23 -12.15
N GLU A 67 -2.03 -8.55 -12.18
CA GLU A 67 -0.71 -9.20 -12.38
C GLU A 67 -0.04 -8.82 -13.72
N SER A 68 -0.69 -8.00 -14.54
CA SER A 68 -0.10 -7.43 -15.74
C SER A 68 1.11 -6.51 -15.47
N GLU A 69 1.38 -6.22 -14.20
CA GLU A 69 2.51 -5.39 -13.77
C GLU A 69 3.65 -6.16 -13.11
N GLU A 70 3.45 -7.44 -12.74
CA GLU A 70 4.51 -8.30 -12.19
C GLU A 70 5.22 -9.17 -13.27
N ALA A 71 4.72 -9.19 -14.49
CA ALA A 71 5.29 -9.98 -15.58
C ALA A 71 6.39 -9.26 -16.34
N SER A 72 7.30 -8.57 -15.66
CA SER A 72 8.44 -8.02 -16.37
C SER A 72 9.72 -7.87 -15.56
N SER A 73 10.23 -8.97 -15.06
CA SER A 73 11.64 -8.99 -14.61
C SER A 73 12.63 -8.79 -15.78
N ALA A 74 12.24 -9.03 -17.00
CA ALA A 74 13.01 -8.64 -18.20
C ALA A 74 12.75 -7.16 -18.61
N THR A 75 11.57 -6.63 -18.34
CA THR A 75 11.18 -5.24 -18.60
C THR A 75 11.65 -4.29 -17.48
N GLY A 76 11.85 -4.79 -16.26
CA GLY A 76 12.31 -3.99 -15.12
C GLY A 76 13.69 -3.37 -15.36
N SER A 77 14.64 -4.13 -15.87
CA SER A 77 15.97 -3.61 -16.20
C SER A 77 15.94 -2.58 -17.33
N GLU A 78 15.06 -2.75 -18.31
CA GLU A 78 14.88 -1.80 -19.43
C GLU A 78 14.18 -0.52 -18.92
N LEU A 79 13.13 -0.66 -18.12
CA LEU A 79 12.44 0.46 -17.47
C LEU A 79 13.37 1.25 -16.54
N ALA A 80 14.20 0.54 -15.75
CA ALA A 80 15.20 1.17 -14.90
C ALA A 80 16.21 1.99 -15.71
N GLY A 81 16.68 1.47 -16.85
CA GLY A 81 17.54 2.19 -17.77
C GLY A 81 16.89 3.43 -18.37
N GLU A 82 15.61 3.33 -18.77
CA GLU A 82 14.84 4.47 -19.27
C GLU A 82 14.59 5.53 -18.20
N LEU A 83 14.33 5.12 -16.95
CA LEU A 83 14.20 6.02 -15.82
C LEU A 83 15.52 6.74 -15.54
N VAL A 84 16.66 6.03 -15.50
CA VAL A 84 17.97 6.63 -15.32
C VAL A 84 18.25 7.64 -16.42
N ALA A 85 17.95 7.31 -17.68
CA ALA A 85 18.08 8.24 -18.80
C ALA A 85 17.16 9.46 -18.66
N ALA A 86 15.90 9.27 -18.18
CA ALA A 86 14.96 10.36 -17.97
C ALA A 86 15.38 11.31 -16.84
N PHE A 87 16.13 10.82 -15.85
CA PHE A 87 16.76 11.66 -14.80
C PHE A 87 18.06 12.36 -15.28
N GLY A 88 18.39 12.23 -16.55
CA GLY A 88 19.58 12.88 -17.14
C GLY A 88 20.82 12.02 -17.18
N GLY A 89 20.64 10.71 -17.02
CA GLY A 89 21.72 9.74 -17.01
C GLY A 89 22.32 9.49 -15.62
N LYS A 90 23.06 8.41 -15.52
CA LYS A 90 23.69 7.97 -14.27
C LYS A 90 24.59 9.03 -13.65
N GLU A 91 25.34 9.80 -14.47
CA GLU A 91 26.25 10.83 -13.98
C GLU A 91 25.52 12.06 -13.38
N ASN A 92 24.26 12.23 -13.74
CA ASN A 92 23.42 13.28 -13.16
C ASN A 92 22.79 12.87 -11.81
N ILE A 93 22.66 11.58 -11.55
CA ILE A 93 22.08 11.04 -10.32
C ILE A 93 23.15 11.01 -9.24
N THR A 94 23.00 11.82 -8.20
CA THR A 94 23.95 11.89 -7.07
C THR A 94 23.48 11.05 -5.89
N ASN A 95 22.17 10.89 -5.70
CA ASN A 95 21.61 10.02 -4.68
C ASN A 95 20.22 9.53 -5.13
N LEU A 96 19.93 8.29 -4.82
CA LEU A 96 18.65 7.65 -5.13
C LEU A 96 18.00 7.13 -3.84
N ASP A 97 16.80 7.60 -3.56
CA ASP A 97 16.02 7.22 -2.38
C ASP A 97 14.55 7.05 -2.76
N ALA A 98 13.83 6.28 -1.98
CA ALA A 98 12.39 6.09 -2.16
C ALA A 98 11.65 6.17 -0.83
N CYS A 99 10.41 6.62 -0.88
CA CYS A 99 9.45 6.42 0.18
C CYS A 99 8.25 5.66 -0.39
N ILE A 100 7.27 5.34 0.44
CA ILE A 100 6.11 4.49 0.09
C ILE A 100 5.46 4.85 -1.26
N THR A 101 5.46 6.11 -1.67
CA THR A 101 4.76 6.56 -2.89
C THR A 101 5.62 7.40 -3.84
N ARG A 102 6.86 7.73 -3.47
CA ARG A 102 7.69 8.67 -4.23
C ARG A 102 9.10 8.17 -4.38
N LEU A 103 9.58 8.21 -5.61
CA LEU A 103 10.99 8.10 -5.94
C LEU A 103 11.64 9.48 -5.76
N ARG A 104 12.68 9.56 -4.94
CA ARG A 104 13.42 10.79 -4.64
C ARG A 104 14.80 10.68 -5.22
N VAL A 105 15.08 11.48 -6.22
CA VAL A 105 16.37 11.46 -6.91
C VAL A 105 17.05 12.81 -6.75
N SER A 106 18.19 12.81 -6.07
CA SER A 106 19.07 13.97 -6.04
C SER A 106 19.87 14.01 -7.35
N VAL A 107 19.86 15.14 -8.00
CA VAL A 107 20.51 15.31 -9.31
C VAL A 107 21.46 16.51 -9.29
N ALA A 108 22.56 16.40 -10.02
CA ALA A 108 23.54 17.49 -10.16
C ALA A 108 22.93 18.65 -10.96
N LYS A 109 22.14 18.35 -12.01
CA LYS A 109 21.47 19.34 -12.87
C LYS A 109 19.99 18.98 -13.03
N THR A 110 19.09 19.76 -12.47
CA THR A 110 17.65 19.57 -12.57
C THR A 110 17.14 19.82 -13.99
N GLU A 111 17.83 20.65 -14.76
CA GLU A 111 17.49 20.98 -16.15
C GLU A 111 17.67 19.80 -17.12
N ALA A 112 18.54 18.84 -16.76
CA ALA A 112 18.76 17.63 -17.53
C ALA A 112 17.65 16.57 -17.37
N VAL A 113 16.73 16.78 -16.44
CA VAL A 113 15.66 15.83 -16.14
C VAL A 113 14.47 16.03 -17.06
N ASN A 114 14.09 14.97 -17.75
CA ASN A 114 12.94 14.97 -18.65
C ASN A 114 11.66 14.58 -17.90
N GLN A 115 10.93 15.57 -17.39
CA GLN A 115 9.70 15.37 -16.62
C GLN A 115 8.58 14.71 -17.45
N GLU A 116 8.50 15.00 -18.75
CA GLU A 116 7.48 14.41 -19.62
C GLU A 116 7.73 12.92 -19.84
N LYS A 117 9.00 12.53 -20.03
CA LYS A 117 9.39 11.13 -20.14
C LYS A 117 9.09 10.37 -18.84
N LEU A 118 9.34 10.95 -17.66
CA LEU A 118 8.99 10.35 -16.37
C LEU A 118 7.48 10.10 -16.25
N LYS A 119 6.64 11.01 -16.72
CA LYS A 119 5.19 10.80 -16.75
C LYS A 119 4.78 9.70 -17.73
N GLN A 120 5.41 9.64 -18.90
CA GLN A 120 5.18 8.55 -19.87
C GLN A 120 5.57 7.18 -19.32
N LEU A 121 6.60 7.12 -18.47
CA LEU A 121 7.06 5.92 -17.78
C LEU A 121 6.21 5.57 -16.53
N GLY A 122 5.11 6.29 -16.30
CA GLY A 122 4.11 5.96 -15.29
C GLY A 122 4.14 6.81 -14.03
N ALA A 123 4.93 7.90 -13.99
CA ALA A 123 4.85 8.83 -12.88
C ALA A 123 3.52 9.60 -12.89
N ALA A 124 2.73 9.50 -11.85
CA ALA A 124 1.49 10.26 -11.68
C ALA A 124 1.73 11.77 -11.53
N GLY A 125 2.93 12.15 -11.12
CA GLY A 125 3.37 13.54 -11.01
C GLY A 125 4.87 13.63 -10.77
N VAL A 126 5.47 14.75 -11.20
CA VAL A 126 6.88 15.04 -11.01
C VAL A 126 7.01 16.43 -10.37
N VAL A 127 7.76 16.52 -9.29
CA VAL A 127 8.01 17.75 -8.55
C VAL A 127 9.51 18.00 -8.49
N VAL A 128 9.94 19.14 -9.01
CA VAL A 128 11.33 19.58 -8.90
C VAL A 128 11.50 20.31 -7.58
N VAL A 129 12.50 19.91 -6.82
CA VAL A 129 12.87 20.54 -5.54
C VAL A 129 14.33 20.99 -5.62
N SER A 130 14.73 21.82 -4.66
CA SER A 130 16.11 22.31 -4.62
C SER A 130 17.10 21.14 -4.54
N GLY A 131 17.87 20.91 -5.59
CA GLY A 131 18.86 19.84 -5.67
C GLY A 131 18.33 18.43 -6.02
N GLY A 132 17.07 18.30 -6.45
CA GLY A 132 16.53 16.99 -6.81
C GLY A 132 15.17 17.00 -7.46
N VAL A 133 14.68 15.82 -7.76
CA VAL A 133 13.37 15.60 -8.37
C VAL A 133 12.65 14.49 -7.63
N GLN A 134 11.37 14.67 -7.36
CA GLN A 134 10.49 13.67 -6.78
C GLN A 134 9.49 13.23 -7.83
N ALA A 135 9.49 11.96 -8.16
CA ALA A 135 8.53 11.34 -9.08
C ALA A 135 7.58 10.41 -8.32
N ILE A 136 6.28 10.58 -8.52
CA ILE A 136 5.24 9.85 -7.78
C ILE A 136 4.88 8.61 -8.59
N PHE A 137 5.37 7.44 -8.17
CA PHE A 137 5.08 6.14 -8.77
C PHE A 137 4.15 5.27 -7.91
N GLY A 138 3.67 5.80 -6.78
CA GLY A 138 2.87 5.03 -5.83
C GLY A 138 3.68 3.92 -5.17
N THR A 139 3.03 2.80 -4.89
CA THR A 139 3.63 1.66 -4.16
C THR A 139 4.84 1.02 -4.86
N LYS A 140 5.02 1.28 -6.15
CA LYS A 140 6.17 0.78 -6.95
C LYS A 140 7.48 1.52 -6.70
N SER A 141 7.47 2.65 -6.00
CA SER A 141 8.64 3.53 -5.85
C SER A 141 9.86 2.84 -5.25
N ASP A 142 9.66 1.93 -4.30
CA ASP A 142 10.75 1.20 -3.64
C ASP A 142 11.36 0.12 -4.56
N ASN A 143 10.54 -0.60 -5.30
CA ASN A 143 10.99 -1.57 -6.30
C ASN A 143 11.79 -0.88 -7.42
N LEU A 144 11.25 0.22 -7.95
CA LEU A 144 11.93 1.00 -9.00
C LEU A 144 13.27 1.55 -8.53
N LYS A 145 13.36 1.99 -7.27
CA LYS A 145 14.63 2.41 -6.67
C LYS A 145 15.64 1.28 -6.66
N THR A 146 15.24 0.07 -6.27
CA THR A 146 16.10 -1.10 -6.22
C THR A 146 16.57 -1.49 -7.62
N GLU A 147 15.68 -1.53 -8.60
CA GLU A 147 15.99 -1.83 -10.00
C GLU A 147 16.93 -0.79 -10.64
N MET A 148 16.73 0.50 -10.33
CA MET A 148 17.63 1.57 -10.79
C MET A 148 19.00 1.48 -10.15
N ASP A 149 19.10 1.17 -8.85
CA ASP A 149 20.36 0.96 -8.15
C ASP A 149 21.14 -0.23 -8.74
N GLU A 150 20.45 -1.32 -9.07
CA GLU A 150 21.05 -2.49 -9.72
C GLU A 150 21.51 -2.17 -11.14
N TRP A 151 20.68 -1.45 -11.89
CA TRP A 151 21.05 -1.03 -13.25
C TRP A 151 22.27 -0.13 -13.26
N ILE A 152 22.34 0.86 -12.37
CA ILE A 152 23.46 1.78 -12.23
C ILE A 152 24.74 1.03 -11.86
N ARG A 153 24.67 0.02 -10.98
CA ARG A 153 25.83 -0.81 -10.61
C ARG A 153 26.32 -1.70 -11.74
N ASN A 154 25.40 -2.24 -12.54
CA ASN A 154 25.74 -3.16 -13.62
C ASN A 154 26.28 -2.44 -14.87
N HIS A 155 25.96 -1.15 -15.04
CA HIS A 155 26.40 -0.32 -16.15
C HIS A 155 27.37 0.78 -15.74
N GLY A 156 28.00 0.58 -14.57
CA GLY A 156 28.96 1.46 -13.91
C GLY A 156 30.40 1.25 -14.30
#